data_bed2fb1d1f0c6842078c23acf80730f5
#
_entry.id   bed2fb1d1f0c6842078c23acf80730f5
#
_cell.length_a   1.000
_cell.length_b   1.000
_cell.length_c   1.000
_cell.angle_alpha   90.00
_cell.angle_beta   90.00
_cell.angle_gamma   90.00
#
_symmetry.space_group_name_H-M   'P 1'
#
loop_
_entity.id
_entity.type
_entity.pdbx_description
1 polymer ?
#
loop_
_entity_poly.entity_id
_entity_poly.type
_entity_poly.pdbx_seq_one_letter_code
_entity_poly.pdbx_strand_id
1 'polypeptide(L)'
;MCGLIGILSNKNICIDFLLNGLTQLQNRGYDAVGIAYFNDSEIVCTKYASTSTSNSLEKLKKEYSDKNEDDNNDFLGIGHTRWATHGAKTDINSHPHWSSDSLFYIVHNGIIENFRELRENLISHGYTFQTETDTEIVANLLSYHYTQLAIDTDTDDLSKETDKDAIKNTIKDLTGTWGLVIMCSLFPNNLWATRNGSPLLISQQENFVAISSEQSGFHGKVKNYFSLENNDICSITYSNINSVKIASLHTDKIYRSIDVKNQDFANSPHPYPHWTLREIEEQPDSVLRAMNLGGRLRSDNSVKLGGILEQIDNVKALHHIIFLACGTSFNASLFASSVFKHLCDFTTVQCFDGAEFEFTDIPKRSNTGFILVSQSGETKDLHRC
;
A
#
# COMPACT_ATOMS: atom_id res chain seq x y z
N MET A 1 2.83 -8.02 1.71
CA MET A 1 2.80 -6.63 1.15
C MET A 1 3.17 -5.67 2.26
N CYS A 2 3.88 -4.61 1.95
CA CYS A 2 4.32 -3.61 2.91
C CYS A 2 3.18 -2.66 3.32
N GLY A 3 3.30 -2.03 4.50
CA GLY A 3 2.41 -0.96 4.94
C GLY A 3 3.01 0.41 4.61
N LEU A 4 2.19 1.31 4.07
CA LEU A 4 2.58 2.65 3.70
C LEU A 4 1.60 3.65 4.30
N ILE A 5 2.10 4.79 4.81
CA ILE A 5 1.32 5.85 5.40
C ILE A 5 1.94 7.22 5.08
N GLY A 6 1.10 8.24 4.95
CA GLY A 6 1.50 9.64 4.82
C GLY A 6 0.45 10.56 5.45
N ILE A 7 0.87 11.74 5.87
CA ILE A 7 -0.01 12.76 6.44
C ILE A 7 0.49 14.16 6.11
N LEU A 8 -0.45 15.05 5.82
CA LEU A 8 -0.27 16.49 5.84
C LEU A 8 -1.35 17.10 6.74
N SER A 9 -0.94 17.83 7.77
CA SER A 9 -1.82 18.33 8.82
C SER A 9 -1.59 19.82 9.08
N ASN A 10 -2.59 20.51 9.63
CA ASN A 10 -2.45 21.85 10.19
C ASN A 10 -2.23 21.85 11.71
N LYS A 11 -1.96 20.70 12.29
CA LYS A 11 -1.69 20.48 13.72
C LYS A 11 -0.44 19.60 13.86
N ASN A 12 0.23 19.74 14.98
CA ASN A 12 1.39 18.90 15.35
C ASN A 12 0.92 17.51 15.77
N ILE A 13 0.55 16.69 14.79
CA ILE A 13 0.06 15.31 15.00
C ILE A 13 0.73 14.29 14.10
N CYS A 14 1.71 14.72 13.30
CA CYS A 14 2.29 13.90 12.24
C CYS A 14 2.97 12.65 12.80
N ILE A 15 3.90 12.80 13.74
CA ILE A 15 4.65 11.67 14.31
C ILE A 15 3.70 10.67 14.96
N ASP A 16 2.78 11.13 15.80
CA ASP A 16 1.81 10.28 16.48
C ASP A 16 0.91 9.54 15.47
N PHE A 17 0.46 10.25 14.44
CA PHE A 17 -0.36 9.64 13.39
C PHE A 17 0.42 8.55 12.67
N LEU A 18 1.68 8.82 12.29
CA LEU A 18 2.56 7.86 11.62
C LEU A 18 2.83 6.63 12.49
N LEU A 19 3.24 6.81 13.75
CA LEU A 19 3.56 5.71 14.66
C LEU A 19 2.34 4.81 14.95
N ASN A 20 1.17 5.42 15.17
CA ASN A 20 -0.07 4.67 15.39
C ASN A 20 -0.50 3.93 14.12
N GLY A 21 -0.43 4.56 12.95
CA GLY A 21 -0.75 3.92 11.68
C GLY A 21 0.20 2.80 11.32
N LEU A 22 1.52 2.97 11.50
CA LEU A 22 2.53 1.92 11.30
C LEU A 22 2.32 0.74 12.27
N THR A 23 1.81 1.00 13.47
CA THR A 23 1.43 -0.06 14.43
C THR A 23 0.31 -0.94 13.85
N GLN A 24 -0.69 -0.34 13.24
CA GLN A 24 -1.78 -1.08 12.59
C GLN A 24 -1.33 -1.81 11.31
N LEU A 25 -0.32 -1.26 10.62
CA LEU A 25 0.23 -1.82 9.39
C LEU A 25 1.35 -2.84 9.63
N GLN A 26 1.73 -3.11 10.89
CA GLN A 26 2.83 -4.02 11.22
C GLN A 26 2.59 -5.45 10.72
N ASN A 27 1.35 -5.91 10.65
CA ASN A 27 0.98 -7.20 10.07
C ASN A 27 1.34 -7.34 8.58
N ARG A 28 1.60 -6.22 7.89
CA ARG A 28 2.02 -6.20 6.48
C ARG A 28 3.53 -6.15 6.29
N GLY A 29 4.30 -5.84 7.33
CA GLY A 29 5.75 -5.83 7.25
C GLY A 29 6.37 -5.62 8.63
N TYR A 30 7.10 -6.60 9.09
CA TYR A 30 7.79 -6.59 10.38
C TYR A 30 9.31 -6.63 10.24
N ASP A 31 9.83 -6.64 9.00
CA ASP A 31 11.27 -6.72 8.75
C ASP A 31 11.97 -5.39 8.99
N ALA A 32 11.29 -4.27 8.74
CA ALA A 32 11.82 -2.95 8.99
C ALA A 32 10.69 -1.91 9.10
N VAL A 33 10.98 -0.79 9.73
CA VAL A 33 10.09 0.37 9.82
C VAL A 33 10.90 1.66 9.71
N GLY A 34 10.27 2.70 9.18
CA GLY A 34 10.86 4.03 9.21
C GLY A 34 9.85 5.12 8.91
N ILE A 35 10.19 6.33 9.31
CA ILE A 35 9.46 7.56 9.06
C ILE A 35 10.39 8.64 8.54
N ALA A 36 9.85 9.55 7.73
CA ALA A 36 10.48 10.83 7.43
C ALA A 36 9.42 11.92 7.62
N TYR A 37 9.79 13.04 8.23
CA TYR A 37 8.88 14.14 8.50
C TYR A 37 9.64 15.47 8.50
N PHE A 38 8.93 16.56 8.23
CA PHE A 38 9.46 17.90 8.41
C PHE A 38 9.48 18.24 9.90
N ASN A 39 10.65 18.66 10.36
CA ASN A 39 10.86 19.33 11.63
C ASN A 39 11.34 20.73 11.32
N ASP A 40 10.45 21.73 11.47
CA ASP A 40 10.64 23.08 10.96
C ASP A 40 10.95 23.10 9.44
N SER A 41 12.19 23.37 9.07
CA SER A 41 12.62 23.49 7.66
C SER A 41 13.42 22.28 7.15
N GLU A 42 13.66 21.29 7.98
CA GLU A 42 14.50 20.13 7.64
C GLU A 42 13.70 18.82 7.66
N ILE A 43 14.05 17.88 6.83
CA ILE A 43 13.48 16.54 6.85
C ILE A 43 14.33 15.64 7.75
N VAL A 44 13.71 15.17 8.82
CA VAL A 44 14.28 14.14 9.70
C VAL A 44 13.82 12.78 9.22
N CYS A 45 14.76 11.84 9.04
CA CYS A 45 14.46 10.47 8.63
C CYS A 45 15.06 9.49 9.63
N THR A 46 14.20 8.67 10.24
CA THR A 46 14.58 7.61 11.18
C THR A 46 14.05 6.27 10.69
N LYS A 47 14.92 5.26 10.57
CA LYS A 47 14.54 3.94 10.09
C LYS A 47 15.35 2.82 10.71
N TYR A 48 14.71 1.68 10.96
CA TYR A 48 15.28 0.51 11.62
C TYR A 48 14.87 -0.77 10.95
N ALA A 49 15.80 -1.71 10.84
CA ALA A 49 15.53 -3.11 10.54
C ALA A 49 15.35 -3.92 11.83
N SER A 50 14.45 -4.89 11.81
CA SER A 50 14.29 -5.86 12.89
C SER A 50 15.44 -6.87 12.88
N THR A 51 15.86 -7.29 14.07
CA THR A 51 16.83 -8.36 14.26
C THR A 51 16.20 -9.53 15.00
N SER A 52 16.93 -10.62 15.20
CA SER A 52 16.46 -11.76 16.02
C SER A 52 16.12 -11.38 17.46
N THR A 53 16.66 -10.26 17.96
CA THR A 53 16.53 -9.82 19.37
C THR A 53 15.80 -8.48 19.53
N SER A 54 15.46 -7.78 18.43
CA SER A 54 14.85 -6.45 18.52
C SER A 54 13.83 -6.20 17.42
N ASN A 55 12.67 -5.67 17.82
CA ASN A 55 11.62 -5.22 16.92
C ASN A 55 11.89 -3.79 16.47
N SER A 56 11.88 -3.53 15.15
CA SER A 56 12.14 -2.21 14.58
C SER A 56 11.12 -1.15 15.00
N LEU A 57 9.82 -1.51 15.09
CA LEU A 57 8.78 -0.57 15.50
C LEU A 57 8.90 -0.16 16.97
N GLU A 58 9.27 -1.08 17.86
CA GLU A 58 9.51 -0.76 19.26
C GLU A 58 10.71 0.19 19.43
N LYS A 59 11.77 0.00 18.63
CA LYS A 59 12.90 0.92 18.60
C LYS A 59 12.47 2.32 18.18
N LEU A 60 11.68 2.40 17.07
CA LEU A 60 11.20 3.66 16.54
C LEU A 60 10.30 4.37 17.56
N LYS A 61 9.37 3.67 18.19
CA LYS A 61 8.50 4.24 19.24
C LYS A 61 9.28 4.77 20.41
N LYS A 62 10.29 4.02 20.88
CA LYS A 62 11.13 4.44 22.03
C LYS A 62 11.86 5.74 21.74
N GLU A 63 12.35 5.96 20.52
CA GLU A 63 13.05 7.21 20.16
C GLU A 63 12.15 8.43 20.25
N TYR A 64 10.85 8.25 19.99
CA TYR A 64 9.88 9.34 19.96
C TYR A 64 9.04 9.44 21.25
N SER A 65 9.12 8.47 22.18
CA SER A 65 8.36 8.48 23.44
C SER A 65 8.78 9.60 24.41
N ASP A 66 10.03 10.06 24.32
CA ASP A 66 10.61 11.03 25.24
C ASP A 66 10.61 12.47 24.67
N LYS A 67 10.09 12.65 23.45
CA LYS A 67 9.96 13.99 22.85
C LYS A 67 8.69 14.67 23.35
N ASN A 68 8.83 15.88 23.89
CA ASN A 68 7.68 16.69 24.31
C ASN A 68 6.88 17.10 23.07
N GLU A 69 5.55 16.97 23.13
CA GLU A 69 4.63 17.34 22.05
C GLU A 69 4.76 18.82 21.63
N ASP A 70 5.21 19.70 22.54
CA ASP A 70 5.33 21.14 22.30
C ASP A 70 6.57 21.55 21.49
N ASP A 71 7.58 20.67 21.37
CA ASP A 71 8.86 20.97 20.68
C ASP A 71 8.88 20.56 19.21
N ASN A 72 7.84 19.94 18.68
CA ASN A 72 7.82 19.43 17.31
C ASN A 72 6.86 20.24 16.44
N ASN A 73 7.38 20.87 15.41
CA ASN A 73 6.60 21.52 14.36
C ASN A 73 6.37 20.53 13.21
N ASP A 74 5.80 19.35 13.53
CA ASP A 74 5.65 18.19 12.65
C ASP A 74 4.25 18.16 12.01
N PHE A 75 4.12 18.67 10.81
CA PHE A 75 2.84 18.72 10.10
C PHE A 75 2.81 17.90 8.80
N LEU A 76 3.95 17.46 8.30
CA LEU A 76 4.07 16.67 7.08
C LEU A 76 5.03 15.50 7.28
N GLY A 77 4.59 14.29 6.97
CA GLY A 77 5.45 13.13 7.04
C GLY A 77 4.92 11.90 6.32
N ILE A 78 5.83 10.96 6.11
CA ILE A 78 5.62 9.67 5.47
C ILE A 78 6.22 8.55 6.30
N GLY A 79 5.65 7.36 6.23
CA GLY A 79 6.12 6.20 6.97
C GLY A 79 5.86 4.89 6.25
N HIS A 80 6.61 3.86 6.64
CA HIS A 80 6.55 2.57 5.97
C HIS A 80 6.91 1.41 6.91
N THR A 81 6.19 0.28 6.76
CA THR A 81 6.59 -1.02 7.31
C THR A 81 7.00 -1.92 6.15
N ARG A 82 8.19 -2.49 6.20
CA ARG A 82 8.77 -3.26 5.10
C ARG A 82 8.63 -4.75 5.33
N TRP A 83 8.19 -5.44 4.28
CA TRP A 83 8.42 -6.87 4.07
C TRP A 83 9.51 -6.98 3.01
N ALA A 84 10.70 -7.46 3.37
CA ALA A 84 11.85 -7.47 2.49
C ALA A 84 11.67 -8.48 1.34
N THR A 85 11.47 -7.96 0.12
CA THR A 85 11.43 -8.74 -1.13
C THR A 85 12.71 -8.61 -1.93
N HIS A 86 13.34 -7.42 -1.92
CA HIS A 86 14.59 -7.11 -2.60
C HIS A 86 15.56 -6.41 -1.63
N GLY A 87 16.84 -6.78 -1.68
CA GLY A 87 17.87 -6.25 -0.81
C GLY A 87 17.88 -6.82 0.62
N ALA A 88 19.02 -6.75 1.28
CA ALA A 88 19.21 -7.25 2.64
C ALA A 88 18.31 -6.52 3.67
N LYS A 89 18.01 -7.21 4.80
CA LYS A 89 17.28 -6.62 5.93
C LYS A 89 18.23 -5.77 6.77
N THR A 90 18.43 -4.53 6.33
CA THR A 90 19.33 -3.55 6.98
C THR A 90 18.64 -2.22 7.13
N ASP A 91 19.11 -1.39 8.05
CA ASP A 91 18.56 -0.04 8.27
C ASP A 91 18.64 0.78 6.98
N ILE A 92 19.73 0.68 6.22
CA ILE A 92 19.94 1.45 4.99
C ILE A 92 18.93 1.07 3.89
N ASN A 93 18.59 -0.21 3.74
CA ASN A 93 17.61 -0.71 2.79
C ASN A 93 16.16 -0.54 3.25
N SER A 94 15.94 0.04 4.43
CA SER A 94 14.59 0.33 4.93
C SER A 94 14.07 1.64 4.34
N HIS A 95 12.73 1.74 4.17
CA HIS A 95 12.07 2.98 3.78
C HIS A 95 11.91 3.92 4.98
N PRO A 96 11.82 5.24 4.74
CA PRO A 96 11.88 5.97 3.47
C PRO A 96 13.26 5.95 2.80
N HIS A 97 13.26 6.14 1.46
CA HIS A 97 14.45 6.39 0.67
C HIS A 97 14.45 7.84 0.17
N TRP A 98 15.64 8.36 -0.15
CA TRP A 98 15.80 9.73 -0.66
C TRP A 98 16.79 9.79 -1.80
N SER A 99 16.70 10.84 -2.61
CA SER A 99 17.63 11.12 -3.69
C SER A 99 19.01 11.51 -3.17
N SER A 100 20.05 11.28 -3.98
CA SER A 100 21.46 11.53 -3.60
C SER A 100 21.77 12.99 -3.22
N ASP A 101 20.93 13.93 -3.68
CA ASP A 101 20.95 15.34 -3.32
C ASP A 101 20.02 15.70 -2.15
N SER A 102 19.35 14.72 -1.56
CA SER A 102 18.39 14.88 -0.46
C SER A 102 17.18 15.77 -0.80
N LEU A 103 16.84 15.88 -2.08
CA LEU A 103 15.73 16.70 -2.53
C LEU A 103 14.38 15.98 -2.36
N PHE A 104 14.28 14.71 -2.78
CA PHE A 104 13.06 13.91 -2.68
C PHE A 104 13.17 12.77 -1.68
N TYR A 105 12.16 12.63 -0.84
CA TYR A 105 11.98 11.53 0.12
C TYR A 105 10.72 10.76 -0.24
N ILE A 106 10.83 9.43 -0.33
CA ILE A 106 9.72 8.61 -0.80
C ILE A 106 9.54 7.33 0.01
N VAL A 107 8.29 6.87 0.07
CA VAL A 107 7.93 5.51 0.48
C VAL A 107 7.21 4.82 -0.67
N HIS A 108 7.47 3.54 -0.84
CA HIS A 108 7.04 2.78 -2.01
C HIS A 108 6.54 1.38 -1.62
N ASN A 109 5.37 1.03 -2.12
CA ASN A 109 4.84 -0.32 -2.19
C ASN A 109 4.77 -0.74 -3.65
N GLY A 110 5.45 -1.81 -4.02
CA GLY A 110 5.48 -2.30 -5.39
C GLY A 110 6.83 -2.84 -5.81
N ILE A 111 7.03 -2.96 -7.11
CA ILE A 111 8.28 -3.40 -7.74
C ILE A 111 8.47 -2.62 -9.04
N ILE A 112 9.59 -1.95 -9.19
CA ILE A 112 10.01 -1.30 -10.44
C ILE A 112 10.84 -2.29 -11.25
N GLU A 113 10.27 -2.79 -12.34
CA GLU A 113 10.84 -3.88 -13.12
C GLU A 113 12.06 -3.44 -13.94
N ASN A 114 12.06 -2.22 -14.46
CA ASN A 114 13.16 -1.65 -15.24
C ASN A 114 14.22 -0.92 -14.40
N PHE A 115 14.31 -1.24 -13.11
CA PHE A 115 15.19 -0.54 -12.16
C PHE A 115 16.68 -0.57 -12.55
N ARG A 116 17.15 -1.64 -13.21
CA ARG A 116 18.56 -1.77 -13.61
C ARG A 116 18.94 -0.78 -14.71
N GLU A 117 18.10 -0.66 -15.73
CA GLU A 117 18.27 0.29 -16.83
C GLU A 117 18.26 1.73 -16.32
N LEU A 118 17.27 2.05 -15.48
CA LEU A 118 17.16 3.38 -14.87
C LEU A 118 18.39 3.72 -14.00
N ARG A 119 18.89 2.75 -13.24
CA ARG A 119 20.10 2.93 -12.42
C ARG A 119 21.33 3.25 -13.27
N GLU A 120 21.58 2.48 -14.34
CA GLU A 120 22.71 2.71 -15.24
C GLU A 120 22.64 4.09 -15.89
N ASN A 121 21.46 4.50 -16.34
CA ASN A 121 21.21 5.82 -16.87
C ASN A 121 21.54 6.93 -15.84
N LEU A 122 20.98 6.84 -14.63
CA LEU A 122 21.21 7.82 -13.57
C LEU A 122 22.68 7.90 -13.14
N ILE A 123 23.41 6.80 -13.09
CA ILE A 123 24.87 6.80 -12.83
C ILE A 123 25.61 7.60 -13.92
N SER A 124 25.22 7.47 -15.20
CA SER A 124 25.83 8.23 -16.29
C SER A 124 25.60 9.74 -16.17
N HIS A 125 24.53 10.14 -15.43
CA HIS A 125 24.23 11.55 -15.11
C HIS A 125 24.76 12.00 -13.73
N GLY A 126 25.62 11.20 -13.10
CA GLY A 126 26.31 11.56 -11.86
C GLY A 126 25.57 11.23 -10.55
N TYR A 127 24.43 10.55 -10.60
CA TYR A 127 23.71 10.13 -9.40
C TYR A 127 24.39 8.94 -8.72
N THR A 128 24.38 8.95 -7.39
CA THR A 128 24.98 7.89 -6.56
C THR A 128 23.90 7.12 -5.81
N PHE A 129 24.20 5.86 -5.46
CA PHE A 129 23.27 4.96 -4.82
C PHE A 129 23.90 4.34 -3.57
N GLN A 130 23.18 4.37 -2.46
CA GLN A 130 23.62 3.81 -1.17
C GLN A 130 22.95 2.48 -0.87
N THR A 131 21.82 2.17 -1.53
CA THR A 131 20.99 1.00 -1.23
C THR A 131 20.88 0.05 -2.43
N GLU A 132 20.36 -1.12 -2.15
CA GLU A 132 20.07 -2.15 -3.18
C GLU A 132 18.61 -2.10 -3.65
N THR A 133 17.83 -1.09 -3.21
CA THR A 133 16.39 -1.05 -3.46
C THR A 133 16.07 -0.32 -4.77
N ASP A 134 15.01 -0.75 -5.42
CA ASP A 134 14.42 -0.10 -6.58
C ASP A 134 13.84 1.28 -6.22
N THR A 135 13.46 1.48 -4.97
CA THR A 135 12.88 2.72 -4.48
C THR A 135 13.85 3.90 -4.49
N GLU A 136 15.12 3.70 -4.12
CA GLU A 136 16.12 4.77 -4.20
C GLU A 136 16.32 5.26 -5.65
N ILE A 137 16.14 4.37 -6.62
CA ILE A 137 16.22 4.72 -8.04
C ILE A 137 15.08 5.68 -8.41
N VAL A 138 13.87 5.43 -7.91
CA VAL A 138 12.73 6.34 -8.14
C VAL A 138 12.99 7.72 -7.50
N ALA A 139 13.58 7.77 -6.30
CA ALA A 139 13.93 9.05 -5.67
C ALA A 139 14.94 9.85 -6.51
N ASN A 140 15.99 9.19 -7.01
CA ASN A 140 16.97 9.81 -7.86
C ASN A 140 16.39 10.21 -9.23
N LEU A 141 15.48 9.41 -9.79
CA LEU A 141 14.80 9.73 -11.07
C LEU A 141 13.90 10.97 -10.95
N LEU A 142 13.21 11.12 -9.82
CA LEU A 142 12.45 12.33 -9.49
C LEU A 142 13.37 13.57 -9.46
N SER A 143 14.50 13.47 -8.76
CA SER A 143 15.48 14.55 -8.72
C SER A 143 16.06 14.87 -10.08
N TYR A 144 16.38 13.86 -10.90
CA TYR A 144 16.86 14.04 -12.26
C TYR A 144 15.86 14.83 -13.11
N HIS A 145 14.60 14.40 -13.19
CA HIS A 145 13.60 15.12 -13.97
C HIS A 145 13.32 16.52 -13.45
N TYR A 146 13.30 16.69 -12.13
CA TYR A 146 13.14 18.02 -11.54
C TYR A 146 14.28 18.96 -11.94
N THR A 147 15.53 18.50 -11.86
CA THR A 147 16.71 19.29 -12.21
C THR A 147 16.73 19.61 -13.71
N GLN A 148 16.37 18.68 -14.59
CA GLN A 148 16.29 18.94 -16.03
C GLN A 148 15.27 20.03 -16.35
N LEU A 149 14.07 19.96 -15.77
CA LEU A 149 13.02 20.95 -15.96
C LEU A 149 13.42 22.33 -15.38
N ALA A 150 14.14 22.36 -14.25
CA ALA A 150 14.63 23.60 -13.65
C ALA A 150 15.69 24.31 -14.53
N ILE A 151 16.54 23.55 -15.24
CA ILE A 151 17.54 24.09 -16.17
C ILE A 151 16.86 24.67 -17.42
N ASP A 152 15.84 23.99 -17.94
CA ASP A 152 15.14 24.39 -19.17
C ASP A 152 14.30 25.67 -19.00
N THR A 153 13.89 25.99 -17.76
CA THR A 153 13.00 27.12 -17.48
C THR A 153 13.74 28.43 -17.21
N ASP A 154 14.94 28.64 -17.44
CA ASP A 154 15.75 29.90 -17.41
C ASP A 154 15.15 31.09 -16.60
N THR A 155 14.27 30.81 -15.67
CA THR A 155 13.56 31.78 -14.83
C THR A 155 13.71 31.41 -13.34
N ASP A 156 14.06 32.43 -12.54
CA ASP A 156 14.05 32.37 -11.05
C ASP A 156 12.67 32.02 -10.45
N ASP A 157 11.66 31.87 -11.28
CA ASP A 157 10.32 31.45 -10.91
C ASP A 157 10.20 29.91 -11.08
N LEU A 158 10.73 29.17 -10.12
CA LEU A 158 10.45 27.74 -9.92
C LEU A 158 8.94 27.59 -9.65
N SER A 159 8.16 27.66 -10.72
CA SER A 159 6.70 27.59 -10.64
C SER A 159 6.26 26.25 -10.01
N LYS A 160 5.14 26.29 -9.30
CA LYS A 160 4.50 25.13 -8.66
C LYS A 160 4.14 23.98 -9.63
N GLU A 161 4.49 24.08 -10.90
CA GLU A 161 4.22 23.07 -11.93
C GLU A 161 5.43 22.18 -12.22
N THR A 162 6.66 22.64 -11.91
CA THR A 162 7.90 21.88 -12.15
C THR A 162 7.93 20.57 -11.38
N ASP A 163 7.46 20.57 -10.12
CA ASP A 163 7.35 19.39 -9.29
C ASP A 163 6.37 18.34 -9.86
N LYS A 164 5.22 18.80 -10.37
CA LYS A 164 4.21 17.93 -10.97
C LYS A 164 4.69 17.32 -12.27
N ASP A 165 5.38 18.09 -13.10
CA ASP A 165 5.90 17.61 -14.38
C ASP A 165 7.08 16.66 -14.17
N ALA A 166 7.92 16.88 -13.15
CA ALA A 166 8.94 15.92 -12.74
C ALA A 166 8.32 14.57 -12.33
N ILE A 167 7.24 14.58 -11.54
CA ILE A 167 6.52 13.36 -11.16
C ILE A 167 5.91 12.68 -12.40
N LYS A 168 5.27 13.43 -13.31
CA LYS A 168 4.71 12.88 -14.56
C LYS A 168 5.77 12.22 -15.42
N ASN A 169 6.93 12.85 -15.58
CA ASN A 169 8.03 12.32 -16.38
C ASN A 169 8.59 11.04 -15.72
N THR A 170 8.79 11.08 -14.41
CA THR A 170 9.20 9.90 -13.64
C THR A 170 8.26 8.73 -13.90
N ILE A 171 6.95 8.92 -13.75
CA ILE A 171 5.95 7.85 -13.93
C ILE A 171 5.96 7.27 -15.34
N LYS A 172 6.20 8.08 -16.37
CA LYS A 172 6.30 7.61 -17.76
C LYS A 172 7.48 6.65 -17.97
N ASP A 173 8.57 6.86 -17.23
CA ASP A 173 9.78 6.06 -17.36
C ASP A 173 9.72 4.78 -16.51
N LEU A 174 8.79 4.68 -15.55
CA LEU A 174 8.65 3.50 -14.71
C LEU A 174 7.89 2.37 -15.42
N THR A 175 8.42 1.16 -15.30
CA THR A 175 7.73 -0.08 -15.66
C THR A 175 7.56 -0.93 -14.40
N GLY A 176 6.32 -1.38 -14.13
CA GLY A 176 6.05 -2.21 -12.96
C GLY A 176 4.84 -1.74 -12.17
N THR A 177 4.87 -1.96 -10.85
CA THR A 177 3.79 -1.57 -9.94
C THR A 177 4.32 -0.63 -8.87
N TRP A 178 3.49 0.34 -8.49
CA TRP A 178 3.82 1.27 -7.42
C TRP A 178 2.58 1.81 -6.69
N GLY A 179 2.77 2.07 -5.42
CA GLY A 179 2.03 3.01 -4.60
C GLY A 179 3.09 3.88 -3.95
N LEU A 180 3.24 5.12 -4.42
CA LEU A 180 4.28 6.05 -4.02
C LEU A 180 3.68 7.21 -3.23
N VAL A 181 4.33 7.58 -2.13
CA VAL A 181 4.08 8.85 -1.45
C VAL A 181 5.41 9.61 -1.39
N ILE A 182 5.37 10.88 -1.79
CA ILE A 182 6.53 11.68 -2.13
C ILE A 182 6.49 12.98 -1.33
N MET A 183 7.63 13.32 -0.70
CA MET A 183 7.93 14.61 -0.10
C MET A 183 9.11 15.25 -0.83
N CYS A 184 9.15 16.57 -0.89
CA CYS A 184 10.28 17.32 -1.43
C CYS A 184 10.74 18.37 -0.42
N SER A 185 12.04 18.44 -0.17
CA SER A 185 12.62 19.38 0.81
C SER A 185 12.37 20.85 0.48
N LEU A 186 12.19 21.18 -0.80
CA LEU A 186 11.86 22.55 -1.25
C LEU A 186 10.39 22.94 -1.04
N PHE A 187 9.50 21.96 -0.84
CA PHE A 187 8.06 22.17 -0.75
C PHE A 187 7.47 21.60 0.55
N PRO A 188 7.74 22.21 1.70
CA PRO A 188 7.34 21.67 3.02
C PRO A 188 5.81 21.60 3.21
N ASN A 189 5.04 22.24 2.33
CA ASN A 189 3.57 22.25 2.39
C ASN A 189 2.91 21.33 1.35
N ASN A 190 3.68 20.48 0.67
CA ASN A 190 3.17 19.64 -0.40
C ASN A 190 3.49 18.16 -0.15
N LEU A 191 2.49 17.33 -0.39
CA LEU A 191 2.61 15.87 -0.39
C LEU A 191 2.02 15.36 -1.70
N TRP A 192 2.72 14.44 -2.36
CA TRP A 192 2.21 13.83 -3.59
C TRP A 192 2.02 12.34 -3.41
N ALA A 193 1.03 11.81 -4.10
CA ALA A 193 0.74 10.40 -4.14
C ALA A 193 0.45 9.96 -5.57
N THR A 194 0.97 8.80 -5.96
CA THR A 194 0.67 8.18 -7.25
C THR A 194 0.60 6.67 -7.11
N ARG A 195 -0.18 6.05 -7.98
CA ARG A 195 -0.45 4.63 -7.92
C ARG A 195 -0.43 3.99 -9.31
N ASN A 196 0.10 2.76 -9.37
CA ASN A 196 -0.13 1.79 -10.43
C ASN A 196 -0.03 0.37 -9.86
N GLY A 197 -1.15 -0.35 -9.77
CA GLY A 197 -1.22 -1.71 -9.23
C GLY A 197 -1.26 -1.80 -7.70
N SER A 198 -0.42 -1.09 -6.97
CA SER A 198 -0.43 -1.11 -5.50
C SER A 198 -1.46 -0.12 -4.93
N PRO A 199 -2.30 -0.52 -3.95
CA PRO A 199 -3.38 0.33 -3.45
C PRO A 199 -2.86 1.54 -2.68
N LEU A 200 -3.51 2.70 -2.89
CA LEU A 200 -3.39 3.90 -2.08
C LEU A 200 -4.76 4.50 -1.80
N LEU A 201 -5.06 4.65 -0.53
CA LEU A 201 -6.26 5.29 0.00
C LEU A 201 -5.93 6.68 0.48
N ILE A 202 -6.79 7.63 0.18
CA ILE A 202 -6.65 9.02 0.62
C ILE A 202 -7.89 9.41 1.41
N SER A 203 -7.67 10.01 2.56
CA SER A 203 -8.73 10.56 3.41
C SER A 203 -8.49 12.03 3.66
N GLN A 204 -9.47 12.86 3.32
CA GLN A 204 -9.47 14.28 3.63
C GLN A 204 -10.38 14.53 4.84
N GLN A 205 -9.81 15.10 5.88
CA GLN A 205 -10.51 15.50 7.08
C GLN A 205 -10.41 17.04 7.24
N GLU A 206 -11.05 17.61 8.26
CA GLU A 206 -11.06 19.06 8.49
C GLU A 206 -9.67 19.66 8.71
N ASN A 207 -8.79 18.92 9.41
CA ASN A 207 -7.48 19.43 9.85
C ASN A 207 -6.29 18.69 9.22
N PHE A 208 -6.52 17.64 8.45
CA PHE A 208 -5.44 16.85 7.81
C PHE A 208 -5.93 16.08 6.61
N VAL A 209 -4.98 15.71 5.76
CA VAL A 209 -5.13 14.66 4.75
C VAL A 209 -4.19 13.53 5.11
N ALA A 210 -4.73 12.31 5.13
CA ALA A 210 -3.98 11.11 5.37
C ALA A 210 -3.98 10.20 4.13
N ILE A 211 -2.86 9.51 3.92
CA ILE A 211 -2.68 8.51 2.88
C ILE A 211 -2.36 7.19 3.57
N SER A 212 -2.90 6.08 3.09
CA SER A 212 -2.53 4.76 3.58
C SER A 212 -2.66 3.70 2.49
N SER A 213 -1.86 2.65 2.56
CA SER A 213 -2.00 1.48 1.69
C SER A 213 -3.22 0.62 2.02
N GLU A 214 -3.82 0.77 3.20
CA GLU A 214 -5.08 0.13 3.59
C GLU A 214 -5.82 0.91 4.69
N GLN A 215 -7.08 0.59 4.91
CA GLN A 215 -7.95 1.28 5.86
C GLN A 215 -7.42 1.24 7.30
N SER A 216 -6.79 0.15 7.73
CA SER A 216 -6.27 -0.02 9.09
C SER A 216 -5.21 1.03 9.45
N GLY A 217 -4.41 1.50 8.48
CA GLY A 217 -3.40 2.54 8.70
C GLY A 217 -3.97 3.89 9.14
N PHE A 218 -5.24 4.15 8.89
CA PHE A 218 -5.91 5.35 9.42
C PHE A 218 -6.27 5.27 10.91
N HIS A 219 -6.06 4.13 11.54
CA HIS A 219 -6.25 3.83 12.98
C HIS A 219 -7.50 4.49 13.61
N GLY A 220 -8.62 4.49 12.88
CA GLY A 220 -9.90 5.03 13.35
C GLY A 220 -10.02 6.56 13.37
N LYS A 221 -9.04 7.30 12.87
CA LYS A 221 -9.02 8.76 12.87
C LYS A 221 -9.71 9.41 11.68
N VAL A 222 -10.20 8.64 10.71
CA VAL A 222 -10.85 9.17 9.51
C VAL A 222 -12.30 8.67 9.42
N LYS A 223 -13.18 9.50 8.84
CA LYS A 223 -14.61 9.18 8.64
C LYS A 223 -14.85 8.47 7.31
N ASN A 224 -14.10 8.87 6.29
CA ASN A 224 -14.22 8.34 4.94
C ASN A 224 -12.89 8.42 4.22
N TYR A 225 -12.79 7.69 3.12
CA TYR A 225 -11.62 7.71 2.23
C TYR A 225 -12.07 7.42 0.80
N PHE A 226 -11.17 7.63 -0.16
CA PHE A 226 -11.30 7.16 -1.53
C PHE A 226 -9.99 6.48 -1.97
N SER A 227 -10.07 5.62 -2.98
CA SER A 227 -8.90 4.96 -3.56
C SER A 227 -8.48 5.70 -4.82
N LEU A 228 -7.18 5.96 -4.97
CA LEU A 228 -6.61 6.40 -6.25
C LEU A 228 -6.78 5.29 -7.29
N GLU A 229 -6.99 5.67 -8.54
CA GLU A 229 -6.94 4.75 -9.67
C GLU A 229 -5.51 4.64 -10.22
N ASN A 230 -5.27 3.62 -11.07
CA ASN A 230 -3.96 3.46 -11.68
C ASN A 230 -3.59 4.66 -12.55
N ASN A 231 -2.34 5.08 -12.48
CA ASN A 231 -1.75 6.24 -13.14
C ASN A 231 -2.31 7.61 -12.67
N ASP A 232 -3.07 7.62 -11.58
CA ASP A 232 -3.41 8.89 -10.95
C ASP A 232 -2.20 9.47 -10.22
N ILE A 233 -2.10 10.80 -10.29
CA ILE A 233 -1.16 11.59 -9.51
C ILE A 233 -1.98 12.58 -8.70
N CYS A 234 -1.89 12.49 -7.40
CA CYS A 234 -2.57 13.37 -6.47
C CYS A 234 -1.57 14.34 -5.84
N SER A 235 -1.83 15.64 -5.93
CA SER A 235 -1.09 16.67 -5.22
C SER A 235 -1.93 17.15 -4.05
N ILE A 236 -1.36 17.11 -2.87
CA ILE A 236 -1.98 17.55 -1.62
C ILE A 236 -1.19 18.75 -1.15
N THR A 237 -1.85 19.91 -1.07
CA THR A 237 -1.20 21.16 -0.72
C THR A 237 -1.90 21.79 0.47
N TYR A 238 -1.12 22.25 1.42
CA TYR A 238 -1.62 23.08 2.51
C TYR A 238 -1.93 24.48 1.96
N SER A 239 -3.20 24.81 1.75
CA SER A 239 -3.60 26.13 1.30
C SER A 239 -4.23 26.93 2.41
N ASN A 240 -3.48 27.92 2.91
CA ASN A 240 -3.91 28.99 3.83
C ASN A 240 -4.98 28.62 4.89
N ILE A 241 -4.49 28.43 6.06
CA ILE A 241 -5.11 28.63 7.37
C ILE A 241 -6.06 27.53 7.84
N ASN A 242 -6.89 26.86 7.01
CA ASN A 242 -7.82 25.84 7.52
C ASN A 242 -8.29 24.78 6.52
N SER A 243 -7.72 24.69 5.34
CA SER A 243 -8.15 23.66 4.39
C SER A 243 -7.00 23.05 3.60
N VAL A 244 -6.84 21.73 3.70
CA VAL A 244 -5.99 20.98 2.81
C VAL A 244 -6.76 20.68 1.52
N LYS A 245 -6.20 21.04 0.38
CA LYS A 245 -6.82 20.77 -0.93
C LYS A 245 -6.15 19.59 -1.62
N ILE A 246 -6.95 18.67 -2.11
CA ILE A 246 -6.51 17.59 -2.99
C ILE A 246 -6.77 18.06 -4.42
N ALA A 247 -5.71 18.18 -5.21
CA ALA A 247 -5.80 18.45 -6.64
C ALA A 247 -5.30 17.23 -7.41
N SER A 248 -6.17 16.57 -8.16
CA SER A 248 -5.76 15.55 -9.11
C SER A 248 -5.16 16.24 -10.34
N LEU A 249 -4.06 15.70 -10.89
CA LEU A 249 -3.48 16.18 -12.16
C LEU A 249 -4.35 15.83 -13.37
N HIS A 250 -5.32 14.96 -13.21
CA HIS A 250 -6.37 14.68 -14.18
C HIS A 250 -7.61 15.49 -13.79
N THR A 251 -7.90 16.53 -14.52
CA THR A 251 -8.75 17.66 -14.16
C THR A 251 -10.22 17.39 -13.89
N ASP A 252 -10.79 16.21 -14.11
CA ASP A 252 -12.25 16.01 -14.02
C ASP A 252 -12.69 14.72 -13.31
N LYS A 253 -11.84 14.13 -12.44
CA LYS A 253 -12.22 12.92 -11.72
C LYS A 253 -12.95 13.22 -10.41
N ILE A 254 -14.13 12.67 -10.27
CA ILE A 254 -14.86 12.63 -8.98
C ILE A 254 -14.59 11.25 -8.36
N TYR A 255 -13.80 11.24 -7.29
CA TYR A 255 -13.58 10.02 -6.52
C TYR A 255 -14.80 9.68 -5.67
N ARG A 256 -15.20 8.42 -5.71
CA ARG A 256 -16.28 7.93 -4.85
C ARG A 256 -15.76 7.78 -3.42
N SER A 257 -16.32 8.56 -2.52
CA SER A 257 -16.06 8.43 -1.08
C SER A 257 -16.64 7.13 -0.53
N ILE A 258 -15.88 6.43 0.29
CA ILE A 258 -16.24 5.21 1.00
C ILE A 258 -16.22 5.53 2.49
N ASP A 259 -17.34 5.33 3.18
CA ASP A 259 -17.39 5.52 4.62
C ASP A 259 -16.59 4.43 5.34
N VAL A 260 -15.80 4.84 6.31
CA VAL A 260 -15.06 3.92 7.17
C VAL A 260 -16.08 3.16 8.00
N LYS A 261 -16.14 1.85 7.81
CA LYS A 261 -16.87 0.99 8.72
C LYS A 261 -16.12 0.99 10.05
N ASN A 262 -16.81 1.39 11.14
CA ASN A 262 -16.27 1.27 12.49
C ASN A 262 -15.82 -0.18 12.71
N GLN A 263 -14.55 -0.42 12.59
CA GLN A 263 -13.92 -1.65 13.04
C GLN A 263 -13.15 -1.24 14.30
N ASP A 264 -13.34 -1.99 15.37
CA ASP A 264 -12.46 -1.90 16.52
C ASP A 264 -11.06 -2.35 16.07
N PHE A 265 -10.23 -1.38 15.70
CA PHE A 265 -8.83 -1.65 15.37
C PHE A 265 -8.11 -2.00 16.65
N ALA A 266 -7.84 -3.27 16.83
CA ALA A 266 -7.05 -3.71 17.96
C ALA A 266 -5.61 -3.21 17.80
N ASN A 267 -5.17 -2.39 18.73
CA ASN A 267 -3.82 -1.81 18.73
C ASN A 267 -2.73 -2.81 19.17
N SER A 268 -3.11 -3.99 19.60
CA SER A 268 -2.18 -5.04 20.02
C SER A 268 -2.82 -6.42 19.88
N PRO A 269 -2.03 -7.49 19.78
CA PRO A 269 -2.57 -8.84 19.78
C PRO A 269 -3.11 -9.28 21.15
N HIS A 270 -2.96 -8.47 22.21
CA HIS A 270 -3.39 -8.84 23.57
C HIS A 270 -4.84 -9.35 23.60
N PRO A 271 -5.13 -10.43 24.32
CA PRO A 271 -4.26 -11.11 25.32
C PRO A 271 -3.25 -12.12 24.75
N TYR A 272 -3.16 -12.24 23.44
CA TYR A 272 -2.25 -13.19 22.79
C TYR A 272 -0.85 -12.60 22.62
N PRO A 273 0.21 -13.43 22.65
CA PRO A 273 1.59 -12.96 22.48
C PRO A 273 1.90 -12.50 21.03
N HIS A 274 1.12 -13.00 20.05
CA HIS A 274 1.37 -12.75 18.63
C HIS A 274 0.05 -12.58 17.86
N TRP A 275 0.06 -11.78 16.79
CA TRP A 275 -1.09 -11.57 15.91
C TRP A 275 -1.60 -12.87 15.27
N THR A 276 -0.70 -13.72 14.80
CA THR A 276 -1.07 -15.00 14.17
C THR A 276 -1.86 -15.90 15.13
N LEU A 277 -1.46 -15.97 16.41
CA LEU A 277 -2.19 -16.75 17.39
C LEU A 277 -3.58 -16.15 17.64
N ARG A 278 -3.66 -14.83 17.74
CA ARG A 278 -4.94 -14.13 17.85
C ARG A 278 -5.86 -14.43 16.68
N GLU A 279 -5.36 -14.34 15.44
CA GLU A 279 -6.13 -14.64 14.23
C GLU A 279 -6.61 -16.10 14.19
N ILE A 280 -5.79 -17.04 14.67
CA ILE A 280 -6.19 -18.45 14.81
C ILE A 280 -7.37 -18.60 15.78
N GLU A 281 -7.28 -17.98 16.94
CA GLU A 281 -8.33 -18.06 17.98
C GLU A 281 -9.61 -17.30 17.61
N GLU A 282 -9.51 -16.25 16.79
CA GLU A 282 -10.65 -15.49 16.28
C GLU A 282 -11.37 -16.17 15.09
N GLN A 283 -10.87 -17.29 14.55
CA GLN A 283 -11.47 -17.95 13.39
C GLN A 283 -12.94 -18.33 13.58
N PRO A 284 -13.40 -18.88 14.74
CA PRO A 284 -14.82 -19.18 14.92
C PRO A 284 -15.72 -17.97 14.69
N ASP A 285 -15.35 -16.83 15.26
CA ASP A 285 -16.10 -15.57 15.11
C ASP A 285 -16.00 -15.01 13.68
N SER A 286 -14.85 -15.13 13.05
CA SER A 286 -14.62 -14.68 11.66
C SER A 286 -15.47 -15.48 10.68
N VAL A 287 -15.57 -16.80 10.87
CA VAL A 287 -16.43 -17.68 10.06
C VAL A 287 -17.92 -17.32 10.27
N LEU A 288 -18.35 -17.11 11.52
CA LEU A 288 -19.72 -16.67 11.80
C LEU A 288 -20.05 -15.33 11.14
N ARG A 289 -19.14 -14.36 11.20
CA ARG A 289 -19.30 -13.08 10.50
C ARG A 289 -19.35 -13.25 8.98
N ALA A 290 -18.50 -14.11 8.40
CA ALA A 290 -18.52 -14.42 6.97
C ALA A 290 -19.85 -15.04 6.53
N MET A 291 -20.50 -15.81 7.39
CA MET A 291 -21.84 -16.37 7.18
C MET A 291 -22.96 -15.38 7.52
N ASN A 292 -22.64 -14.12 7.84
CA ASN A 292 -23.60 -13.10 8.30
C ASN A 292 -24.41 -13.60 9.53
N LEU A 293 -23.72 -14.17 10.53
CA LEU A 293 -24.30 -14.76 11.75
C LEU A 293 -25.41 -15.78 11.44
N GLY A 294 -25.23 -16.55 10.38
CA GLY A 294 -26.22 -17.53 9.90
C GLY A 294 -27.25 -16.97 8.90
N GLY A 295 -27.29 -15.65 8.66
CA GLY A 295 -28.26 -15.04 7.74
C GLY A 295 -28.05 -15.37 6.25
N ARG A 296 -26.95 -16.04 5.91
CA ARG A 296 -26.70 -16.62 4.57
C ARG A 296 -27.23 -18.03 4.42
N LEU A 297 -27.58 -18.70 5.51
CA LEU A 297 -28.18 -20.04 5.51
C LEU A 297 -29.70 -19.92 5.48
N ARG A 298 -30.36 -20.70 4.62
CA ARG A 298 -31.82 -20.76 4.53
C ARG A 298 -32.34 -22.00 5.22
N SER A 299 -33.63 -21.99 5.58
CA SER A 299 -34.31 -23.12 6.24
C SER A 299 -34.39 -24.36 5.34
N ASP A 300 -34.24 -24.24 4.04
CA ASP A 300 -34.20 -25.32 3.05
C ASP A 300 -32.78 -25.89 2.84
N ASN A 301 -31.84 -25.58 3.72
CA ASN A 301 -30.41 -25.94 3.65
C ASN A 301 -29.68 -25.32 2.43
N SER A 302 -30.25 -24.34 1.75
CA SER A 302 -29.55 -23.59 0.70
C SER A 302 -28.83 -22.37 1.25
N VAL A 303 -27.93 -21.79 0.45
CA VAL A 303 -27.12 -20.62 0.81
C VAL A 303 -27.56 -19.40 -0.02
N LYS A 304 -27.73 -18.26 0.66
CA LYS A 304 -28.01 -16.99 0.00
C LYS A 304 -26.70 -16.27 -0.32
N LEU A 305 -26.27 -16.34 -1.58
CA LEU A 305 -25.11 -15.60 -2.14
C LEU A 305 -25.64 -14.72 -3.28
N GLY A 306 -26.00 -13.46 -2.98
CA GLY A 306 -26.76 -12.58 -3.86
C GLY A 306 -26.18 -12.48 -5.27
N GLY A 307 -24.87 -12.19 -5.39
CA GLY A 307 -24.22 -12.06 -6.71
C GLY A 307 -24.16 -13.35 -7.53
N ILE A 308 -24.18 -14.53 -6.88
CA ILE A 308 -24.16 -15.83 -7.55
C ILE A 308 -25.57 -16.26 -7.97
N LEU A 309 -26.60 -15.88 -7.20
CA LEU A 309 -27.99 -16.27 -7.48
C LEU A 309 -28.48 -15.77 -8.84
N GLU A 310 -28.04 -14.59 -9.27
CA GLU A 310 -28.37 -14.03 -10.58
C GLU A 310 -27.71 -14.79 -11.74
N GLN A 311 -26.67 -15.57 -11.46
CA GLN A 311 -25.88 -16.33 -12.43
C GLN A 311 -25.97 -17.84 -12.19
N ILE A 312 -26.97 -18.30 -11.46
CA ILE A 312 -27.05 -19.70 -10.98
C ILE A 312 -27.03 -20.73 -12.12
N ASP A 313 -27.66 -20.41 -13.25
CA ASP A 313 -27.69 -21.32 -14.39
C ASP A 313 -26.33 -21.43 -15.07
N ASN A 314 -25.57 -20.34 -15.12
CA ASN A 314 -24.19 -20.34 -15.59
C ASN A 314 -23.28 -21.15 -14.65
N VAL A 315 -23.47 -21.00 -13.33
CA VAL A 315 -22.72 -21.78 -12.34
C VAL A 315 -23.01 -23.26 -12.43
N LYS A 316 -24.30 -23.64 -12.63
CA LYS A 316 -24.71 -25.04 -12.83
C LYS A 316 -24.21 -25.67 -14.14
N ALA A 317 -23.90 -24.86 -15.13
CA ALA A 317 -23.36 -25.31 -16.41
C ALA A 317 -21.83 -25.54 -16.39
N LEU A 318 -21.15 -25.28 -15.28
CA LEU A 318 -19.71 -25.48 -15.13
C LEU A 318 -19.40 -26.98 -14.95
N HIS A 319 -18.39 -27.44 -15.67
CA HIS A 319 -17.86 -28.80 -15.55
C HIS A 319 -16.52 -28.83 -14.81
N HIS A 320 -15.79 -27.75 -14.85
CA HIS A 320 -14.46 -27.65 -14.25
C HIS A 320 -14.38 -26.41 -13.33
N ILE A 321 -13.71 -26.54 -12.22
CA ILE A 321 -13.38 -25.43 -11.30
C ILE A 321 -11.87 -25.35 -11.14
N ILE A 322 -11.36 -24.14 -11.27
CA ILE A 322 -9.95 -23.81 -11.00
C ILE A 322 -9.91 -22.74 -9.92
N PHE A 323 -9.27 -23.06 -8.81
CA PHE A 323 -8.91 -22.08 -7.79
C PHE A 323 -7.54 -21.47 -8.12
N LEU A 324 -7.44 -20.15 -8.06
CA LEU A 324 -6.20 -19.40 -8.24
C LEU A 324 -5.96 -18.52 -7.01
N ALA A 325 -4.81 -18.65 -6.40
CA ALA A 325 -4.44 -17.90 -5.20
C ALA A 325 -2.92 -17.90 -5.01
N CYS A 326 -2.42 -17.02 -4.14
CA CYS A 326 -1.01 -16.98 -3.75
C CYS A 326 -0.87 -16.99 -2.23
N GLY A 327 0.24 -17.53 -1.72
CA GLY A 327 0.58 -17.54 -0.30
C GLY A 327 -0.45 -18.25 0.58
N THR A 328 -0.86 -17.65 1.69
CA THR A 328 -1.85 -18.25 2.62
C THR A 328 -3.23 -18.42 1.99
N SER A 329 -3.62 -17.57 1.04
CA SER A 329 -4.84 -17.74 0.25
C SER A 329 -4.79 -18.99 -0.63
N PHE A 330 -3.60 -19.38 -1.14
CA PHE A 330 -3.40 -20.63 -1.87
C PHE A 330 -3.63 -21.84 -0.96
N ASN A 331 -3.10 -21.82 0.28
CA ASN A 331 -3.35 -22.90 1.25
C ASN A 331 -4.84 -23.06 1.58
N ALA A 332 -5.57 -21.94 1.76
CA ALA A 332 -7.02 -21.96 1.95
C ALA A 332 -7.74 -22.52 0.71
N SER A 333 -7.29 -22.18 -0.49
CA SER A 333 -7.85 -22.67 -1.76
C SER A 333 -7.58 -24.15 -1.98
N LEU A 334 -6.43 -24.67 -1.55
CA LEU A 334 -6.14 -26.11 -1.56
C LEU A 334 -7.15 -26.88 -0.68
N PHE A 335 -7.41 -26.39 0.53
CA PHE A 335 -8.44 -26.98 1.40
C PHE A 335 -9.82 -26.90 0.75
N ALA A 336 -10.23 -25.73 0.25
CA ALA A 336 -11.50 -25.54 -0.43
C ALA A 336 -11.65 -26.48 -1.64
N SER A 337 -10.60 -26.64 -2.47
CA SER A 337 -10.62 -27.54 -3.63
C SER A 337 -10.86 -29.00 -3.23
N SER A 338 -10.30 -29.44 -2.09
CA SER A 338 -10.56 -30.76 -1.53
C SER A 338 -12.03 -30.93 -1.13
N VAL A 339 -12.60 -29.93 -0.46
CA VAL A 339 -14.03 -29.94 -0.08
C VAL A 339 -14.93 -29.99 -1.33
N PHE A 340 -14.65 -29.18 -2.34
CA PHE A 340 -15.41 -29.17 -3.60
C PHE A 340 -15.35 -30.52 -4.33
N LYS A 341 -14.19 -31.21 -4.32
CA LYS A 341 -14.06 -32.57 -4.89
C LYS A 341 -14.95 -33.59 -4.20
N HIS A 342 -15.23 -33.41 -2.91
CA HIS A 342 -16.04 -34.36 -2.13
C HIS A 342 -17.53 -34.04 -2.16
N LEU A 343 -17.89 -32.77 -2.28
CA LEU A 343 -19.28 -32.31 -2.12
C LEU A 343 -19.96 -31.89 -3.42
N CYS A 344 -19.20 -31.68 -4.51
CA CYS A 344 -19.74 -31.16 -5.76
C CYS A 344 -19.45 -32.14 -6.91
N ASP A 345 -20.34 -32.14 -7.92
CA ASP A 345 -20.29 -33.04 -9.09
C ASP A 345 -19.48 -32.44 -10.27
N PHE A 346 -18.45 -31.64 -9.99
CA PHE A 346 -17.57 -31.14 -11.04
C PHE A 346 -16.69 -32.26 -11.60
N THR A 347 -16.48 -32.27 -12.92
CA THR A 347 -15.59 -33.22 -13.59
C THR A 347 -14.16 -33.09 -13.09
N THR A 348 -13.68 -31.88 -12.88
CA THR A 348 -12.38 -31.60 -12.23
C THR A 348 -12.47 -30.38 -11.32
N VAL A 349 -11.71 -30.44 -10.22
CA VAL A 349 -11.46 -29.30 -9.35
C VAL A 349 -9.95 -29.23 -9.14
N GLN A 350 -9.34 -28.14 -9.55
CA GLN A 350 -7.89 -27.93 -9.49
C GLN A 350 -7.58 -26.67 -8.69
N CYS A 351 -6.38 -26.57 -8.16
CA CYS A 351 -5.90 -25.39 -7.44
C CYS A 351 -4.45 -25.13 -7.85
N PHE A 352 -4.17 -23.91 -8.29
CA PHE A 352 -2.84 -23.48 -8.71
C PHE A 352 -2.40 -22.25 -7.93
N ASP A 353 -1.09 -22.14 -7.71
CA ASP A 353 -0.50 -20.86 -7.37
C ASP A 353 -0.60 -19.93 -8.57
N GLY A 354 -1.06 -18.68 -8.36
CA GLY A 354 -1.23 -17.71 -9.44
C GLY A 354 0.08 -17.41 -10.19
N ALA A 355 1.24 -17.55 -9.53
CA ALA A 355 2.54 -17.35 -10.14
C ALA A 355 2.90 -18.45 -11.14
N GLU A 356 2.40 -19.68 -10.93
CA GLU A 356 2.73 -20.88 -11.72
C GLU A 356 1.66 -21.24 -12.77
N PHE A 357 0.46 -20.60 -12.68
CA PHE A 357 -0.66 -20.92 -13.58
C PHE A 357 -0.39 -20.49 -15.02
N GLU A 358 -0.66 -21.41 -15.95
CA GLU A 358 -0.53 -21.19 -17.40
C GLU A 358 -1.87 -21.43 -18.13
N PHE A 359 -2.02 -20.84 -19.31
CA PHE A 359 -3.20 -21.05 -20.16
C PHE A 359 -3.40 -22.52 -20.54
N THR A 360 -2.32 -23.29 -20.60
CA THR A 360 -2.32 -24.73 -20.90
C THR A 360 -2.96 -25.59 -19.82
N ASP A 361 -3.11 -25.07 -18.58
CA ASP A 361 -3.75 -25.75 -17.46
C ASP A 361 -5.27 -25.72 -17.55
N ILE A 362 -5.82 -24.90 -18.44
CA ILE A 362 -7.28 -24.79 -18.65
C ILE A 362 -7.76 -26.00 -19.43
N PRO A 363 -8.79 -26.75 -18.94
CA PRO A 363 -9.40 -27.83 -19.67
C PRO A 363 -9.93 -27.36 -21.05
N LYS A 364 -9.51 -28.04 -22.12
CA LYS A 364 -9.80 -27.63 -23.50
C LYS A 364 -11.25 -27.85 -23.93
N ARG A 365 -12.01 -28.60 -23.17
CA ARG A 365 -13.42 -28.93 -23.46
C ARG A 365 -14.26 -28.65 -22.23
N SER A 366 -15.50 -28.22 -22.50
CA SER A 366 -16.49 -27.88 -21.47
C SER A 366 -16.21 -26.54 -20.74
N ASN A 367 -17.19 -26.09 -19.97
CA ASN A 367 -17.15 -24.80 -19.28
C ASN A 367 -16.29 -24.89 -18.01
N THR A 368 -15.35 -23.97 -17.86
CA THR A 368 -14.48 -23.85 -16.69
C THR A 368 -14.82 -22.57 -15.91
N GLY A 369 -15.02 -22.70 -14.62
CA GLY A 369 -15.16 -21.58 -13.69
C GLY A 369 -13.85 -21.32 -12.94
N PHE A 370 -13.52 -20.05 -12.74
CA PHE A 370 -12.35 -19.63 -11.98
C PHE A 370 -12.78 -19.00 -10.65
N ILE A 371 -12.13 -19.41 -9.57
CA ILE A 371 -12.31 -18.83 -8.24
C ILE A 371 -10.98 -18.22 -7.83
N LEU A 372 -10.90 -16.89 -7.89
CA LEU A 372 -9.71 -16.15 -7.49
C LEU A 372 -9.86 -15.75 -6.02
N VAL A 373 -8.90 -16.17 -5.19
CA VAL A 373 -8.92 -15.91 -3.75
C VAL A 373 -7.77 -14.96 -3.38
N SER A 374 -8.14 -13.76 -2.97
CA SER A 374 -7.20 -12.73 -2.54
C SER A 374 -7.75 -11.94 -1.36
N GLN A 375 -6.91 -11.63 -0.38
CA GLN A 375 -7.26 -10.78 0.74
C GLN A 375 -7.34 -9.31 0.33
N SER A 376 -6.35 -8.83 -0.46
CA SER A 376 -6.27 -7.44 -0.88
C SER A 376 -7.04 -7.13 -2.17
N GLY A 377 -7.32 -8.15 -3.00
CA GLY A 377 -7.81 -7.97 -4.36
C GLY A 377 -6.76 -7.43 -5.35
N GLU A 378 -5.53 -7.19 -4.90
CA GLU A 378 -4.45 -6.52 -5.66
C GLU A 378 -3.23 -7.44 -5.86
N THR A 379 -3.43 -8.76 -5.80
CA THR A 379 -2.33 -9.72 -6.02
C THR A 379 -1.94 -9.74 -7.49
N LYS A 380 -0.72 -9.28 -7.82
CA LYS A 380 -0.24 -9.10 -9.21
C LYS A 380 -0.36 -10.38 -10.04
N ASP A 381 0.04 -11.53 -9.48
CA ASP A 381 -0.02 -12.80 -10.20
C ASP A 381 -1.46 -13.22 -10.52
N LEU A 382 -2.43 -12.91 -9.65
CA LEU A 382 -3.85 -13.14 -9.95
C LEU A 382 -4.40 -12.19 -11.02
N HIS A 383 -3.91 -10.95 -11.08
CA HIS A 383 -4.26 -10.03 -12.16
C HIS A 383 -3.69 -10.48 -13.51
N ARG A 384 -2.50 -11.13 -13.50
CA ARG A 384 -1.92 -11.74 -14.69
C ARG A 384 -2.78 -12.90 -15.21
N CYS A 385 -3.30 -13.73 -14.32
CA CYS A 385 -4.19 -14.84 -14.66
C CYS A 385 -5.53 -14.37 -15.23
#